data_1e5160fb736b5eb4a4bd78c3da2d74e6
#
_entry.id   1e5160fb736b5eb4a4bd78c3da2d74e6
#
_cell.length_a   1.000
_cell.length_b   1.000
_cell.length_c   1.000
_cell.angle_alpha   90.00
_cell.angle_beta   90.00
_cell.angle_gamma   90.00
#
_symmetry.space_group_name_H-M   'P 1'
#
loop_
_entity.id
_entity.type
_entity.pdbx_description
1 polymer ?
#
loop_
_entity_poly.entity_id
_entity_poly.type
_entity_poly.pdbx_seq_one_letter_code
_entity_poly.pdbx_strand_id
1 'polypeptide(L)'
;MINKLGIMKKGKVWRKVAFALGMLVFLQGQAQKRTFVHPGITYTQADLDRMKAMVEARQEPFYTTFQHMLKDGYSQIGDGNYADITQIKEGKFNGTIGADGRRAHDMALLYHITGNKAYADDAVKRLNRYNRLVNASSRGTAPLDNGKTYM
;
A
#
# COMPACT_ATOMS: atom_id res chain seq x y z
N MET A 1 -31.66 11.41 -69.51
CA MET A 1 -30.36 10.85 -69.05
C MET A 1 -30.15 11.21 -67.62
N ILE A 2 -30.38 10.29 -66.72
CA ILE A 2 -30.25 10.53 -65.25
C ILE A 2 -28.81 10.30 -64.87
N ASN A 3 -28.23 11.28 -64.20
CA ASN A 3 -26.79 11.44 -63.96
C ASN A 3 -26.32 10.43 -62.87
N LYS A 4 -25.86 9.24 -63.26
CA LYS A 4 -25.33 8.18 -62.43
C LYS A 4 -24.08 8.58 -61.64
N LEU A 5 -23.45 9.72 -61.90
CA LEU A 5 -22.22 10.16 -61.23
C LEU A 5 -22.45 10.76 -59.83
N GLY A 6 -23.65 11.25 -59.53
CA GLY A 6 -23.95 11.91 -58.25
C GLY A 6 -24.08 10.96 -57.04
N ILE A 7 -24.54 9.73 -57.30
CA ILE A 7 -24.86 8.78 -56.22
C ILE A 7 -23.61 8.07 -55.68
N MET A 8 -22.63 7.83 -56.54
CA MET A 8 -21.38 7.13 -56.14
C MET A 8 -20.45 7.97 -55.24
N LYS A 9 -20.48 9.29 -55.34
CA LYS A 9 -19.64 10.17 -54.51
C LYS A 9 -20.15 10.27 -53.05
N LYS A 10 -21.46 10.25 -52.86
CA LYS A 10 -22.05 10.33 -51.51
C LYS A 10 -21.70 9.11 -50.63
N GLY A 11 -21.75 7.90 -51.17
CA GLY A 11 -21.46 6.68 -50.42
C GLY A 11 -20.00 6.56 -49.93
N LYS A 12 -19.03 7.08 -50.71
CA LYS A 12 -17.62 7.08 -50.31
C LYS A 12 -17.34 8.09 -49.17
N VAL A 13 -18.03 9.21 -49.16
CA VAL A 13 -17.89 10.22 -48.08
C VAL A 13 -18.51 9.69 -46.79
N TRP A 14 -19.66 9.10 -46.82
CA TRP A 14 -20.33 8.51 -45.66
C TRP A 14 -19.52 7.38 -45.01
N ARG A 15 -18.87 6.52 -45.81
CA ARG A 15 -17.97 5.46 -45.29
C ARG A 15 -16.75 6.04 -44.60
N LYS A 16 -16.18 7.14 -45.08
CA LYS A 16 -15.05 7.82 -44.44
C LYS A 16 -15.47 8.51 -43.14
N VAL A 17 -16.65 9.12 -43.14
CA VAL A 17 -17.21 9.76 -41.94
C VAL A 17 -17.54 8.70 -40.86
N ALA A 18 -18.15 7.58 -41.22
CA ALA A 18 -18.43 6.50 -40.31
C ALA A 18 -17.15 5.88 -39.73
N PHE A 19 -16.09 5.75 -40.55
CA PHE A 19 -14.79 5.23 -40.07
C PHE A 19 -14.10 6.23 -39.13
N ALA A 20 -14.17 7.53 -39.42
CA ALA A 20 -13.62 8.57 -38.56
C ALA A 20 -14.39 8.68 -37.22
N LEU A 21 -15.73 8.55 -37.24
CA LEU A 21 -16.53 8.51 -35.99
C LEU A 21 -16.22 7.24 -35.17
N GLY A 22 -16.06 6.09 -35.82
CA GLY A 22 -15.66 4.86 -35.17
C GLY A 22 -14.29 4.95 -34.49
N MET A 23 -13.31 5.59 -35.13
CA MET A 23 -11.99 5.83 -34.53
C MET A 23 -12.02 6.80 -33.35
N LEU A 24 -12.88 7.82 -33.36
CA LEU A 24 -13.05 8.75 -32.25
C LEU A 24 -13.64 8.06 -31.01
N VAL A 25 -14.48 7.08 -31.18
CA VAL A 25 -15.04 6.30 -30.04
C VAL A 25 -14.01 5.35 -29.43
N PHE A 26 -13.08 4.81 -30.26
CA PHE A 26 -11.99 3.96 -29.76
C PHE A 26 -10.89 4.76 -29.05
N LEU A 27 -10.71 6.05 -29.35
CA LEU A 27 -9.74 6.92 -28.66
C LEU A 27 -10.18 7.38 -27.27
N GLN A 28 -11.44 7.15 -26.91
CA GLN A 28 -11.91 7.27 -25.54
C GLN A 28 -11.66 6.00 -24.74
N GLY A 29 -10.69 5.21 -25.13
CA GLY A 29 -10.09 4.15 -24.33
C GLY A 29 -9.64 4.76 -23.03
N GLN A 30 -10.49 4.69 -22.06
CA GLN A 30 -10.45 5.12 -20.70
C GLN A 30 -9.13 4.70 -20.10
N ALA A 31 -8.16 5.59 -20.01
CA ALA A 31 -7.18 5.50 -18.95
C ALA A 31 -7.95 5.62 -17.63
N GLN A 32 -8.49 4.50 -17.19
CA GLN A 32 -9.20 4.39 -15.92
C GLN A 32 -8.18 4.78 -14.85
N LYS A 33 -8.27 6.02 -14.38
CA LYS A 33 -7.41 6.54 -13.32
C LYS A 33 -7.69 5.67 -12.11
N ARG A 34 -6.90 4.60 -11.95
CA ARG A 34 -7.01 3.72 -10.80
C ARG A 34 -6.61 4.53 -9.60
N THR A 35 -7.58 4.99 -8.85
CA THR A 35 -7.34 5.63 -7.56
C THR A 35 -6.91 4.51 -6.61
N PHE A 36 -5.67 4.57 -6.14
CA PHE A 36 -5.20 3.66 -5.12
C PHE A 36 -5.88 4.02 -3.81
N VAL A 37 -6.61 3.08 -3.24
CA VAL A 37 -7.31 3.27 -1.97
C VAL A 37 -6.44 2.73 -0.85
N HIS A 38 -6.05 3.57 0.07
CA HIS A 38 -5.33 3.20 1.27
C HIS A 38 -6.30 2.97 2.45
N PRO A 39 -6.01 2.03 3.35
CA PRO A 39 -5.02 0.96 3.26
C PRO A 39 -5.47 -0.13 2.29
N GLY A 40 -4.55 -0.83 1.63
CA GLY A 40 -4.94 -1.72 0.54
C GLY A 40 -4.03 -2.93 0.28
N ILE A 41 -2.99 -3.16 1.09
CA ILE A 41 -2.10 -4.30 0.89
C ILE A 41 -2.51 -5.47 1.79
N THR A 42 -2.51 -5.27 3.10
CA THR A 42 -2.81 -6.34 4.08
C THR A 42 -4.26 -6.24 4.56
N TYR A 43 -4.74 -5.03 4.81
CA TYR A 43 -6.08 -4.75 5.29
C TYR A 43 -6.74 -3.68 4.45
N THR A 44 -8.05 -3.82 4.22
CA THR A 44 -8.88 -2.72 3.74
C THR A 44 -9.36 -1.87 4.93
N GLN A 45 -9.86 -0.67 4.66
CA GLN A 45 -10.47 0.15 5.71
C GLN A 45 -11.64 -0.60 6.40
N ALA A 46 -12.44 -1.31 5.63
CA ALA A 46 -13.55 -2.10 6.16
C ALA A 46 -13.07 -3.22 7.12
N ASP A 47 -11.91 -3.85 6.84
CA ASP A 47 -11.33 -4.85 7.73
C ASP A 47 -10.87 -4.23 9.05
N LEU A 48 -10.24 -3.07 9.00
CA LEU A 48 -9.80 -2.33 10.17
C LEU A 48 -10.99 -1.88 11.04
N ASP A 49 -12.02 -1.34 10.41
CA ASP A 49 -13.25 -0.90 11.11
C ASP A 49 -13.97 -2.08 11.74
N ARG A 50 -14.02 -3.22 11.05
CA ARG A 50 -14.56 -4.47 11.58
C ARG A 50 -13.77 -4.97 12.80
N MET A 51 -12.43 -4.98 12.73
CA MET A 51 -11.59 -5.39 13.87
C MET A 51 -11.84 -4.50 15.08
N LYS A 52 -11.89 -3.18 14.88
CA LYS A 52 -12.22 -2.23 15.94
C LYS A 52 -13.57 -2.51 16.57
N ALA A 53 -14.63 -2.66 15.76
CA ALA A 53 -15.97 -2.94 16.25
C ALA A 53 -16.04 -4.25 17.06
N MET A 54 -15.34 -5.30 16.63
CA MET A 54 -15.30 -6.58 17.35
C MET A 54 -14.58 -6.46 18.70
N VAL A 55 -13.50 -5.67 18.79
CA VAL A 55 -12.80 -5.41 20.04
C VAL A 55 -13.68 -4.57 20.99
N GLU A 56 -14.33 -3.53 20.50
CA GLU A 56 -15.25 -2.69 21.27
C GLU A 56 -16.42 -3.50 21.82
N ALA A 57 -16.95 -4.43 21.02
CA ALA A 57 -18.02 -5.34 21.40
C ALA A 57 -17.54 -6.51 22.30
N ARG A 58 -16.24 -6.59 22.62
CA ARG A 58 -15.60 -7.70 23.35
C ARG A 58 -15.90 -9.07 22.73
N GLN A 59 -15.99 -9.14 21.42
CA GLN A 59 -16.28 -10.38 20.70
C GLN A 59 -15.04 -11.28 20.65
N GLU A 60 -15.19 -12.53 21.05
CA GLU A 60 -14.13 -13.53 20.95
C GLU A 60 -14.02 -14.10 19.52
N PRO A 61 -12.82 -14.48 19.07
CA PRO A 61 -11.51 -14.41 19.75
C PRO A 61 -10.79 -13.05 19.61
N PHE A 62 -11.40 -12.06 18.99
CA PHE A 62 -10.77 -10.77 18.69
C PHE A 62 -10.37 -10.00 19.95
N TYR A 63 -11.23 -10.02 20.97
CA TYR A 63 -10.96 -9.30 22.22
C TYR A 63 -9.77 -9.89 22.98
N THR A 64 -9.72 -11.21 23.13
CA THR A 64 -8.57 -11.88 23.74
C THR A 64 -7.28 -11.65 22.96
N THR A 65 -7.33 -11.70 21.63
CA THR A 65 -6.17 -11.41 20.76
C THR A 65 -5.67 -9.97 20.97
N PHE A 66 -6.57 -9.01 21.05
CA PHE A 66 -6.24 -7.62 21.34
C PHE A 66 -5.58 -7.45 22.71
N GLN A 67 -6.10 -8.14 23.76
CA GLN A 67 -5.49 -8.12 25.09
C GLN A 67 -4.08 -8.71 25.11
N HIS A 68 -3.82 -9.75 24.33
CA HIS A 68 -2.47 -10.28 24.14
C HIS A 68 -1.57 -9.28 23.41
N MET A 69 -2.06 -8.65 22.36
CA MET A 69 -1.33 -7.65 21.61
C MET A 69 -0.90 -6.47 22.48
N LEU A 70 -1.76 -5.99 23.39
CA LEU A 70 -1.41 -4.92 24.33
C LEU A 70 -0.26 -5.29 25.30
N LYS A 71 -0.04 -6.58 25.55
CA LYS A 71 1.01 -7.09 26.45
C LYS A 71 2.27 -7.54 25.70
N ASP A 72 2.20 -7.64 24.38
CA ASP A 72 3.35 -8.06 23.56
C ASP A 72 4.46 -7.00 23.63
N GLY A 73 5.72 -7.45 23.76
CA GLY A 73 6.88 -6.56 23.79
C GLY A 73 7.05 -5.74 22.51
N TYR A 74 6.52 -6.19 21.38
CA TYR A 74 6.50 -5.42 20.14
C TYR A 74 5.48 -4.27 20.12
N SER A 75 4.54 -4.28 21.06
CA SER A 75 3.47 -3.29 21.15
C SER A 75 3.69 -2.23 22.24
N GLN A 76 4.86 -2.22 22.87
CA GLN A 76 5.18 -1.26 23.93
C GLN A 76 5.71 0.06 23.33
N ILE A 77 5.04 1.17 23.69
CA ILE A 77 5.45 2.53 23.31
C ILE A 77 6.77 2.88 24.03
N GLY A 78 7.69 3.49 23.32
CA GLY A 78 8.96 3.93 23.89
C GLY A 78 10.00 2.82 24.08
N ASP A 79 9.64 1.56 23.82
CA ASP A 79 10.56 0.44 23.89
C ASP A 79 11.35 0.32 22.57
N GLY A 80 12.44 1.04 22.45
CA GLY A 80 13.30 0.92 21.29
C GLY A 80 14.34 2.02 21.14
N ASN A 81 15.31 1.72 20.31
CA ASN A 81 16.29 2.69 19.86
C ASN A 81 15.75 3.42 18.62
N TYR A 82 15.58 4.72 18.68
CA TYR A 82 15.09 5.57 17.58
C TYR A 82 16.22 6.30 16.85
N ALA A 83 17.48 5.98 17.12
CA ALA A 83 18.62 6.57 16.43
C ALA A 83 18.58 6.24 14.94
N ASP A 84 18.95 7.19 14.10
CA ASP A 84 19.00 7.02 12.65
C ASP A 84 19.89 5.85 12.24
N ILE A 85 19.42 5.06 11.31
CA ILE A 85 20.20 4.00 10.68
C ILE A 85 20.72 4.53 9.35
N THR A 86 22.00 4.82 9.30
CA THR A 86 22.66 5.37 8.11
C THR A 86 23.33 4.31 7.25
N GLN A 87 23.59 3.14 7.83
CA GLN A 87 24.22 2.00 7.16
C GLN A 87 23.60 0.69 7.62
N ILE A 88 23.46 -0.24 6.71
CA ILE A 88 23.05 -1.60 6.99
C ILE A 88 24.30 -2.48 6.91
N LYS A 89 24.65 -3.10 8.02
CA LYS A 89 25.76 -4.07 8.08
C LYS A 89 25.26 -5.43 7.60
N GLU A 90 26.04 -6.06 6.76
CA GLU A 90 25.76 -7.41 6.28
C GLU A 90 25.50 -8.38 7.43
N GLY A 91 24.50 -9.23 7.27
CA GLY A 91 24.09 -10.22 8.26
C GLY A 91 23.29 -9.70 9.47
N LYS A 92 23.18 -8.37 9.68
CA LYS A 92 22.42 -7.79 10.80
C LYS A 92 21.14 -7.05 10.38
N PHE A 93 20.91 -6.93 9.10
CA PHE A 93 19.79 -6.19 8.56
C PHE A 93 18.45 -6.81 8.95
N ASN A 94 18.33 -8.12 8.82
CA ASN A 94 17.05 -8.82 8.97
C ASN A 94 16.46 -8.69 10.37
N GLY A 95 17.28 -8.79 11.43
CA GLY A 95 16.79 -8.71 12.81
C GLY A 95 16.23 -7.34 13.16
N THR A 96 16.90 -6.26 12.76
CA THR A 96 16.49 -4.90 13.14
C THR A 96 15.31 -4.41 12.32
N ILE A 97 15.37 -4.52 11.00
CA ILE A 97 14.25 -4.09 10.12
C ILE A 97 13.00 -4.93 10.36
N GLY A 98 13.14 -6.24 10.50
CA GLY A 98 12.00 -7.12 10.77
C GLY A 98 11.33 -6.77 12.10
N ALA A 99 12.10 -6.51 13.15
CA ALA A 99 11.58 -6.10 14.44
C ALA A 99 10.90 -4.73 14.37
N ASP A 100 11.53 -3.74 13.73
CA ASP A 100 10.95 -2.40 13.59
C ASP A 100 9.70 -2.41 12.70
N GLY A 101 9.70 -3.21 11.62
CA GLY A 101 8.54 -3.39 10.75
C GLY A 101 7.35 -4.02 11.50
N ARG A 102 7.61 -5.09 12.26
CA ARG A 102 6.57 -5.70 13.10
C ARG A 102 6.05 -4.71 14.15
N ARG A 103 6.93 -4.03 14.87
CA ARG A 103 6.54 -3.02 15.85
C ARG A 103 5.70 -1.90 15.23
N ALA A 104 6.11 -1.36 14.09
CA ALA A 104 5.37 -0.31 13.40
C ALA A 104 3.99 -0.79 12.95
N HIS A 105 3.88 -2.03 12.45
CA HIS A 105 2.62 -2.64 12.08
C HIS A 105 1.69 -2.80 13.29
N ASP A 106 2.17 -3.37 14.39
CA ASP A 106 1.37 -3.61 15.59
C ASP A 106 0.92 -2.28 16.23
N MET A 107 1.80 -1.28 16.26
CA MET A 107 1.46 0.08 16.69
C MET A 107 0.40 0.74 15.81
N ALA A 108 0.48 0.57 14.50
CA ALA A 108 -0.54 1.11 13.58
C ALA A 108 -1.91 0.46 13.82
N LEU A 109 -1.97 -0.85 14.05
CA LEU A 109 -3.21 -1.53 14.40
C LEU A 109 -3.76 -1.06 15.76
N LEU A 110 -2.90 -0.93 16.77
CA LEU A 110 -3.31 -0.41 18.09
C LEU A 110 -3.83 1.02 18.01
N TYR A 111 -3.18 1.88 17.21
CA TYR A 111 -3.70 3.22 16.94
C TYR A 111 -5.10 3.16 16.34
N HIS A 112 -5.31 2.33 15.32
CA HIS A 112 -6.61 2.23 14.65
C HIS A 112 -7.71 1.76 15.62
N ILE A 113 -7.42 0.75 16.45
CA ILE A 113 -8.40 0.18 17.39
C ILE A 113 -8.67 1.15 18.55
N THR A 114 -7.62 1.74 19.13
CA THR A 114 -7.73 2.53 20.37
C THR A 114 -7.95 4.02 20.15
N GLY A 115 -7.55 4.55 18.99
CA GLY A 115 -7.47 5.98 18.73
C GLY A 115 -6.32 6.70 19.45
N ASN A 116 -5.49 5.99 20.20
CA ASN A 116 -4.38 6.58 20.95
C ASN A 116 -3.22 6.96 20.00
N LYS A 117 -3.08 8.26 19.75
CA LYS A 117 -2.08 8.83 18.84
C LYS A 117 -0.64 8.46 19.18
N ALA A 118 -0.34 8.16 20.45
CA ALA A 118 1.01 7.78 20.86
C ALA A 118 1.51 6.52 20.12
N TYR A 119 0.62 5.59 19.77
CA TYR A 119 0.97 4.43 18.95
C TYR A 119 1.38 4.83 17.53
N ALA A 120 0.61 5.71 16.90
CA ALA A 120 0.96 6.20 15.56
C ALA A 120 2.29 6.96 15.56
N ASP A 121 2.52 7.82 16.54
CA ASP A 121 3.76 8.58 16.66
C ASP A 121 4.98 7.67 16.87
N ASP A 122 4.83 6.59 17.64
CA ASP A 122 5.89 5.59 17.83
C ASP A 122 6.19 4.82 16.54
N ALA A 123 5.15 4.38 15.81
CA ALA A 123 5.31 3.72 14.52
C ALA A 123 6.09 4.61 13.53
N VAL A 124 5.71 5.89 13.43
CA VAL A 124 6.37 6.87 12.55
C VAL A 124 7.84 7.07 12.94
N LYS A 125 8.14 7.20 14.24
CA LYS A 125 9.53 7.33 14.71
C LYS A 125 10.38 6.13 14.30
N ARG A 126 9.83 4.91 14.42
CA ARG A 126 10.56 3.68 14.05
C ARG A 126 10.86 3.62 12.57
N LEU A 127 9.90 3.95 11.73
CA LEU A 127 10.08 3.94 10.28
C LEU A 127 11.04 5.06 9.82
N ASN A 128 10.98 6.23 10.45
CA ASN A 128 11.84 7.37 10.11
C ASN A 128 13.33 7.14 10.42
N ARG A 129 13.70 6.14 11.22
CA ARG A 129 15.10 5.75 11.43
C ARG A 129 15.85 5.44 10.14
N TYR A 130 15.11 5.02 9.11
CA TYR A 130 15.65 4.59 7.82
C TYR A 130 15.71 5.70 6.76
N ASN A 131 15.21 6.89 7.07
CA ASN A 131 15.16 8.01 6.12
C ASN A 131 16.54 8.50 5.65
N ARG A 132 17.60 8.24 6.44
CA ARG A 132 18.97 8.63 6.12
C ARG A 132 19.84 7.47 5.67
N LEU A 133 19.23 6.41 5.23
CA LEU A 133 19.94 5.24 4.76
C LEU A 133 20.67 5.57 3.45
N VAL A 134 21.99 5.78 3.52
CA VAL A 134 22.83 6.22 2.38
C VAL A 134 23.46 5.04 1.64
N ASN A 135 23.58 3.86 2.26
CA ASN A 135 24.22 2.69 1.68
C ASN A 135 23.46 1.41 2.06
N ALA A 136 22.61 0.98 1.16
CA ALA A 136 21.99 -0.34 1.23
C ALA A 136 22.80 -1.42 0.52
N SER A 137 23.94 -1.09 -0.10
CA SER A 137 24.77 -2.06 -0.79
C SER A 137 25.72 -2.73 0.18
N SER A 138 25.31 -3.84 0.74
CA SER A 138 26.26 -4.86 1.13
C SER A 138 26.78 -5.54 -0.13
N ARG A 139 28.07 -5.68 -0.29
CA ARG A 139 28.65 -6.55 -1.32
C ARG A 139 28.10 -7.95 -1.10
N GLY A 140 27.32 -8.45 -2.05
CA GLY A 140 26.95 -9.85 -2.12
C GLY A 140 25.47 -10.18 -1.94
N THR A 141 24.67 -9.33 -1.35
CA THR A 141 23.21 -9.53 -1.32
C THR A 141 22.53 -8.49 -2.15
N ALA A 142 21.91 -8.91 -3.24
CA ALA A 142 21.05 -8.03 -4.01
C ALA A 142 19.95 -7.47 -3.09
N PRO A 143 19.60 -6.19 -3.19
CA PRO A 143 18.50 -5.61 -2.40
C PRO A 143 17.19 -6.41 -2.51
N LEU A 144 17.02 -7.14 -3.63
CA LEU A 144 15.89 -8.02 -3.89
C LEU A 144 15.87 -9.28 -3.02
N ASP A 145 17.04 -9.78 -2.59
CA ASP A 145 17.08 -10.96 -1.73
C ASP A 145 16.63 -10.63 -0.31
N ASN A 146 16.88 -9.41 0.14
CA ASN A 146 16.36 -8.94 1.41
C ASN A 146 14.86 -8.67 1.37
N GLY A 147 14.31 -8.25 0.22
CA GLY A 147 12.87 -8.09 0.02
C GLY A 147 12.08 -9.39 0.07
N LYS A 148 12.68 -10.52 -0.33
CA LYS A 148 12.03 -11.84 -0.27
C LYS A 148 11.81 -12.34 1.16
N THR A 149 12.56 -11.83 2.11
CA THR A 149 12.46 -12.24 3.52
C THR A 149 11.28 -11.58 4.24
N TYR A 150 10.66 -10.57 3.63
CA TYR A 150 9.60 -9.74 4.23
C TYR A 150 8.27 -9.77 3.45
N MET A 151 8.18 -10.57 2.40
CA MET A 151 6.94 -10.96 1.74
C MET A 151 6.53 -12.36 2.19
#